data_02fbc66e6a3e1c47568f7ee6c944649c
#
_entry.id   02fbc66e6a3e1c47568f7ee6c944649c
#
_cell.length_a   1.000
_cell.length_b   1.000
_cell.length_c   1.000
_cell.angle_alpha   90.00
_cell.angle_beta   90.00
_cell.angle_gamma   90.00
#
_symmetry.space_group_name_H-M   'P 1'
#
loop_
_entity.id
_entity.type
_entity.pdbx_description
1 polymer ?
#
loop_
_entity_poly.entity_id
_entity_poly.type
_entity_poly.pdbx_seq_one_letter_code
_entity_poly.pdbx_strand_id
1 'polypeptide(L)'
;MATRLLLTLILTVLMAGSAAAQDVQRVLQTVATAMGAADMESIRYTGTGWQGMVGQNFSPDQDWPRVDLTSYTRTIDFETMSSREEYVRAQGDNSLQGGGRGFPFLTEQRVTSLVSGDYAWDVTAEGRSVPQPAAAELRRLEILLTPWGFLKGAMAPGANPTLFTRNEYGGRSTVVSFVAFGKYRVNGTINPQNMLQRVQTWVSNPVVGDLYYENVYTEYREVGGAMIPRFHQHQDYDDGAHMPNVSGGDHAFGLETVSDLQVNVANAALTVPDEVRSAGVEPVRVQSENLGEGLWLIGGGSHNSVAIEFSDHVAVVEAPLNEERSLAVIGEVNRLIPNKPIRFVVNTHHHWDHLGGLRTYVHEGATVITHEGNHPYYQEVLRARPWVLQPDRFSLHPPEEWSEGYIFETAREKYVLADDTRTVEIYSVEGLAHAAGMLIVYIPREQIVVQADLYNPQASAPNASSRTFYQHLQRLGLDVTTIVGIHGNPTPMAQFVQFVGTAP
;
A
#
# COMPACT_ATOMS: atom_id res chain seq x y z
N MET A 1 1.67 55.65 -24.32
CA MET A 1 0.43 54.84 -24.11
C MET A 1 0.71 53.44 -23.62
N ALA A 2 1.70 52.72 -24.14
CA ALA A 2 2.01 51.34 -23.73
C ALA A 2 2.34 51.16 -22.23
N THR A 3 3.12 52.07 -21.65
CA THR A 3 3.55 51.99 -20.23
C THR A 3 2.39 52.17 -19.23
N ARG A 4 1.37 52.95 -19.57
CA ARG A 4 0.17 53.09 -18.71
C ARG A 4 -0.75 51.89 -18.79
N LEU A 5 -0.83 51.22 -19.95
CA LEU A 5 -1.60 49.95 -20.11
C LEU A 5 -0.96 48.80 -19.30
N LEU A 6 0.38 48.73 -19.28
CA LEU A 6 1.09 47.68 -18.53
C LEU A 6 0.91 47.83 -17.01
N LEU A 7 1.00 49.07 -16.49
CA LEU A 7 0.78 49.34 -15.06
C LEU A 7 -0.67 49.04 -14.63
N THR A 8 -1.66 49.36 -15.49
CA THR A 8 -3.08 49.10 -15.18
C THR A 8 -3.37 47.59 -15.18
N LEU A 9 -2.74 46.83 -16.11
CA LEU A 9 -2.89 45.37 -16.16
C LEU A 9 -2.25 44.71 -14.94
N ILE A 10 -1.06 45.15 -14.51
CA ILE A 10 -0.39 44.63 -13.31
C ILE A 10 -1.20 44.93 -12.05
N LEU A 11 -1.76 46.14 -11.93
CA LEU A 11 -2.59 46.51 -10.77
C LEU A 11 -3.90 45.73 -10.72
N THR A 12 -4.54 45.45 -11.87
CA THR A 12 -5.78 44.66 -11.92
C THR A 12 -5.54 43.20 -11.58
N VAL A 13 -4.43 42.62 -11.98
CA VAL A 13 -4.06 41.25 -11.62
C VAL A 13 -3.73 41.14 -10.14
N LEU A 14 -3.04 42.11 -9.57
CA LEU A 14 -2.77 42.17 -8.11
C LEU A 14 -4.04 42.38 -7.27
N MET A 15 -5.01 43.19 -7.73
CA MET A 15 -6.28 43.39 -7.00
C MET A 15 -7.20 42.13 -7.13
N ALA A 16 -7.23 41.49 -8.26
CA ALA A 16 -8.00 40.26 -8.44
C ALA A 16 -7.44 39.09 -7.58
N GLY A 17 -6.11 38.97 -7.49
CA GLY A 17 -5.45 38.01 -6.62
C GLY A 17 -5.72 38.23 -5.15
N SER A 18 -5.76 39.50 -4.69
CA SER A 18 -6.07 39.84 -3.29
C SER A 18 -7.53 39.55 -2.92
N ALA A 19 -8.48 39.79 -3.83
CA ALA A 19 -9.90 39.51 -3.61
C ALA A 19 -10.17 37.98 -3.54
N ALA A 20 -9.59 37.21 -4.42
CA ALA A 20 -9.70 35.75 -4.40
C ALA A 20 -9.09 35.14 -3.13
N ALA A 21 -7.94 35.63 -2.68
CA ALA A 21 -7.31 35.22 -1.43
C ALA A 21 -8.17 35.57 -0.19
N GLN A 22 -8.83 36.72 -0.17
CA GLN A 22 -9.75 37.09 0.89
C GLN A 22 -11.01 36.23 0.91
N ASP A 23 -11.52 35.80 -0.26
CA ASP A 23 -12.68 34.94 -0.35
C ASP A 23 -12.38 33.53 0.19
N VAL A 24 -11.23 32.94 -0.12
CA VAL A 24 -10.87 31.60 0.40
C VAL A 24 -10.65 31.63 1.91
N GLN A 25 -10.00 32.68 2.45
CA GLN A 25 -9.78 32.82 3.89
C GLN A 25 -11.10 32.97 4.65
N ARG A 26 -12.06 33.74 4.11
CA ARG A 26 -13.39 33.88 4.68
C ARG A 26 -14.15 32.54 4.71
N VAL A 27 -14.08 31.76 3.64
CA VAL A 27 -14.68 30.43 3.59
C VAL A 27 -14.06 29.51 4.64
N LEU A 28 -12.73 29.43 4.71
CA LEU A 28 -12.02 28.62 5.70
C LEU A 28 -12.37 29.01 7.14
N GLN A 29 -12.40 30.33 7.45
CA GLN A 29 -12.80 30.80 8.76
C GLN A 29 -14.25 30.44 9.12
N THR A 30 -15.17 30.51 8.15
CA THR A 30 -16.56 30.14 8.34
C THR A 30 -16.67 28.64 8.68
N VAL A 31 -15.95 27.78 7.94
CA VAL A 31 -15.92 26.33 8.19
C VAL A 31 -15.26 26.01 9.53
N ALA A 32 -14.12 26.65 9.84
CA ALA A 32 -13.43 26.43 11.11
C ALA A 32 -14.32 26.82 12.32
N THR A 33 -15.07 27.91 12.22
CA THR A 33 -16.02 28.32 13.24
C THR A 33 -17.18 27.32 13.37
N ALA A 34 -17.78 26.92 12.23
CA ALA A 34 -18.89 25.96 12.21
C ALA A 34 -18.50 24.58 12.77
N MET A 35 -17.24 24.20 12.60
CA MET A 35 -16.71 22.93 13.09
C MET A 35 -16.10 22.99 14.49
N GLY A 36 -16.07 24.16 15.15
CA GLY A 36 -15.40 24.34 16.44
C GLY A 36 -13.89 24.10 16.37
N ALA A 37 -13.27 24.29 15.19
CA ALA A 37 -11.87 24.02 14.94
C ALA A 37 -10.96 25.25 15.07
N ALA A 38 -11.51 26.45 15.25
CA ALA A 38 -10.74 27.70 15.23
C ALA A 38 -9.64 27.70 16.32
N ASP A 39 -10.02 27.42 17.55
CA ASP A 39 -9.14 27.41 18.73
C ASP A 39 -8.66 26.01 19.14
N MET A 40 -8.81 25.02 18.25
CA MET A 40 -8.40 23.65 18.50
C MET A 40 -6.90 23.50 18.24
N GLU A 41 -6.11 23.20 19.27
CA GLU A 41 -4.67 22.91 19.16
C GLU A 41 -4.41 21.42 19.06
N SER A 42 -5.23 20.63 19.75
CA SER A 42 -5.12 19.17 19.76
C SER A 42 -6.48 18.50 19.93
N ILE A 43 -6.55 17.23 19.57
CA ILE A 43 -7.77 16.42 19.71
C ILE A 43 -7.40 14.98 20.07
N ARG A 44 -8.23 14.37 20.92
CA ARG A 44 -8.22 12.91 21.16
C ARG A 44 -9.62 12.36 20.99
N TYR A 45 -9.74 11.28 20.26
CA TYR A 45 -11.00 10.57 20.08
C TYR A 45 -10.79 9.06 20.16
N THR A 46 -11.84 8.36 20.64
CA THR A 46 -11.90 6.90 20.72
C THR A 46 -13.09 6.41 19.94
N GLY A 47 -13.04 5.14 19.54
CA GLY A 47 -14.14 4.54 18.80
C GLY A 47 -13.92 3.09 18.48
N THR A 48 -14.80 2.57 17.64
CA THR A 48 -14.73 1.24 17.03
C THR A 48 -15.06 1.33 15.55
N GLY A 49 -14.65 0.33 14.78
CA GLY A 49 -14.87 0.33 13.34
C GLY A 49 -14.27 -0.90 12.69
N TRP A 50 -13.68 -0.71 11.51
CA TRP A 50 -13.05 -1.77 10.74
C TRP A 50 -11.86 -1.23 9.94
N GLN A 51 -10.98 -2.14 9.52
CA GLN A 51 -9.85 -1.87 8.64
C GLN A 51 -9.83 -2.87 7.50
N GLY A 52 -9.60 -2.40 6.26
CA GLY A 52 -9.32 -3.22 5.10
C GLY A 52 -7.83 -3.61 5.04
N MET A 53 -7.56 -4.81 4.60
CA MET A 53 -6.21 -5.30 4.33
C MET A 53 -5.82 -4.89 2.90
N VAL A 54 -5.40 -3.62 2.75
CA VAL A 54 -5.15 -2.98 1.45
C VAL A 54 -4.18 -3.77 0.58
N GLY A 55 -4.59 -4.05 -0.68
CA GLY A 55 -3.80 -4.81 -1.63
C GLY A 55 -3.74 -6.31 -1.38
N GLN A 56 -4.60 -6.85 -0.46
CA GLN A 56 -4.59 -8.24 -0.02
C GLN A 56 -5.92 -8.96 -0.30
N ASN A 57 -6.62 -8.58 -1.35
CA ASN A 57 -7.89 -9.17 -1.76
C ASN A 57 -7.73 -10.64 -2.20
N PHE A 58 -8.79 -11.42 -2.01
CA PHE A 58 -8.79 -12.84 -2.40
C PHE A 58 -8.68 -13.01 -3.92
N SER A 59 -9.41 -12.20 -4.67
CA SER A 59 -9.26 -12.09 -6.14
C SER A 59 -9.24 -10.61 -6.53
N PRO A 60 -8.64 -10.27 -7.68
CA PRO A 60 -8.46 -8.88 -8.10
C PRO A 60 -9.76 -8.05 -8.19
N ASP A 61 -10.90 -8.71 -8.38
CA ASP A 61 -12.24 -8.12 -8.53
C ASP A 61 -13.02 -8.00 -7.21
N GLN A 62 -12.44 -8.46 -6.09
CA GLN A 62 -13.07 -8.39 -4.77
C GLN A 62 -12.53 -7.22 -3.93
N ASP A 63 -13.34 -6.76 -2.98
CA ASP A 63 -12.92 -5.79 -1.97
C ASP A 63 -11.82 -6.37 -1.05
N TRP A 64 -11.07 -5.51 -0.41
CA TRP A 64 -10.06 -5.93 0.57
C TRP A 64 -10.72 -6.61 1.76
N PRO A 65 -10.15 -7.72 2.26
CA PRO A 65 -10.70 -8.38 3.44
C PRO A 65 -10.64 -7.44 4.64
N ARG A 66 -11.72 -7.47 5.43
CA ARG A 66 -11.89 -6.60 6.59
C ARG A 66 -11.53 -7.30 7.88
N VAL A 67 -11.12 -6.51 8.83
CA VAL A 67 -10.96 -6.89 10.23
C VAL A 67 -11.64 -5.85 11.11
N ASP A 68 -12.16 -6.26 12.25
CA ASP A 68 -12.81 -5.37 13.20
C ASP A 68 -11.77 -4.58 13.99
N LEU A 69 -12.02 -3.29 14.19
CA LEU A 69 -11.35 -2.46 15.18
C LEU A 69 -12.19 -2.44 16.45
N THR A 70 -11.86 -3.34 17.38
CA THR A 70 -12.58 -3.49 18.66
C THR A 70 -12.30 -2.34 19.62
N SER A 71 -11.19 -1.65 19.41
CA SER A 71 -10.81 -0.42 20.10
C SER A 71 -9.95 0.43 19.16
N TYR A 72 -10.22 1.72 19.13
CA TYR A 72 -9.44 2.70 18.38
C TYR A 72 -9.30 3.97 19.20
N THR A 73 -8.09 4.51 19.29
CA THR A 73 -7.81 5.81 19.93
C THR A 73 -6.81 6.55 19.04
N ARG A 74 -7.12 7.80 18.72
CA ARG A 74 -6.17 8.69 18.06
C ARG A 74 -6.06 10.00 18.81
N THR A 75 -4.82 10.41 19.11
CA THR A 75 -4.49 11.73 19.65
C THR A 75 -3.68 12.47 18.60
N ILE A 76 -4.08 13.70 18.29
CA ILE A 76 -3.41 14.56 17.31
C ILE A 76 -3.09 15.89 17.98
N ASP A 77 -1.86 16.37 17.81
CA ASP A 77 -1.42 17.73 18.09
C ASP A 77 -1.12 18.41 16.76
N PHE A 78 -1.87 19.47 16.45
CA PHE A 78 -1.80 20.14 15.17
C PHE A 78 -0.63 21.16 15.09
N GLU A 79 -0.11 21.60 16.23
CA GLU A 79 1.02 22.54 16.27
C GLU A 79 2.32 21.83 15.91
N THR A 80 2.56 20.68 16.54
CA THR A 80 3.76 19.85 16.28
C THR A 80 3.62 18.87 15.14
N MET A 81 2.44 18.80 14.52
CA MET A 81 2.09 17.77 13.53
C MET A 81 2.40 16.36 14.06
N SER A 82 1.95 16.10 15.30
CA SER A 82 2.11 14.84 15.98
C SER A 82 0.82 14.03 16.00
N SER A 83 0.92 12.73 15.86
CA SER A 83 -0.21 11.82 16.04
C SER A 83 0.25 10.54 16.73
N ARG A 84 -0.53 10.09 17.72
CA ARG A 84 -0.48 8.76 18.31
C ARG A 84 -1.76 8.05 17.98
N GLU A 85 -1.66 6.92 17.31
CA GLU A 85 -2.76 6.07 16.92
C GLU A 85 -2.58 4.71 17.57
N GLU A 86 -3.60 4.26 18.32
CA GLU A 86 -3.61 3.00 19.06
C GLU A 86 -4.90 2.26 18.72
N TYR A 87 -4.79 1.02 18.29
CA TYR A 87 -5.96 0.21 18.03
C TYR A 87 -5.75 -1.28 18.32
N VAL A 88 -6.85 -1.95 18.55
CA VAL A 88 -6.94 -3.40 18.63
C VAL A 88 -7.76 -3.88 17.47
N ARG A 89 -7.21 -4.78 16.66
CA ARG A 89 -7.90 -5.42 15.56
C ARG A 89 -8.09 -6.90 15.81
N ALA A 90 -9.24 -7.40 15.42
CA ALA A 90 -9.63 -8.79 15.51
C ALA A 90 -10.26 -9.25 14.19
N GLN A 91 -10.28 -10.56 13.97
CA GLN A 91 -10.91 -11.13 12.78
C GLN A 91 -12.41 -10.82 12.73
N GLY A 92 -13.09 -10.85 13.84
CA GLY A 92 -14.55 -10.72 13.88
C GLY A 92 -15.26 -11.80 13.07
N ASP A 93 -16.45 -11.48 12.58
CA ASP A 93 -17.24 -12.33 11.68
C ASP A 93 -16.92 -12.09 10.20
N ASN A 94 -15.78 -11.43 9.90
CA ASN A 94 -15.37 -11.12 8.54
C ASN A 94 -14.87 -12.36 7.78
N SER A 95 -14.84 -12.26 6.45
CA SER A 95 -14.32 -13.31 5.57
C SER A 95 -12.91 -13.74 5.99
N LEU A 96 -12.63 -15.03 5.87
CA LEU A 96 -11.31 -15.61 6.07
C LEU A 96 -10.50 -15.69 4.76
N GLN A 97 -11.05 -15.16 3.67
CA GLN A 97 -10.41 -15.14 2.36
C GLN A 97 -9.60 -13.86 2.14
N GLY A 98 -8.50 -13.98 1.45
CA GLY A 98 -7.55 -12.90 1.24
C GLY A 98 -6.64 -12.69 2.46
N GLY A 99 -6.10 -11.49 2.56
CA GLY A 99 -5.28 -11.08 3.70
C GLY A 99 -3.81 -11.44 3.61
N GLY A 100 -2.99 -10.55 4.14
CA GLY A 100 -1.55 -10.70 4.19
C GLY A 100 -1.05 -11.45 5.43
N ARG A 101 0.19 -11.19 5.80
CA ARG A 101 0.88 -11.86 6.90
C ARG A 101 0.06 -11.86 8.19
N GLY A 102 -0.11 -13.06 8.75
CA GLY A 102 -0.83 -13.28 10.03
C GLY A 102 -2.34 -13.34 9.90
N PHE A 103 -2.89 -13.14 8.71
CA PHE A 103 -4.31 -13.29 8.43
C PHE A 103 -4.67 -14.77 8.12
N PRO A 104 -5.85 -15.28 8.53
CA PRO A 104 -6.81 -14.67 9.45
C PRO A 104 -6.24 -14.56 10.87
N PHE A 105 -6.61 -13.50 11.60
CA PHE A 105 -6.09 -13.28 12.95
C PHE A 105 -6.69 -14.24 13.96
N LEU A 106 -5.88 -15.16 14.46
CA LEU A 106 -6.29 -16.13 15.49
C LEU A 106 -6.42 -15.47 16.87
N THR A 107 -5.77 -14.34 17.08
CA THR A 107 -5.80 -13.54 18.31
C THR A 107 -5.86 -12.07 17.98
N GLU A 108 -6.31 -11.26 18.92
CA GLU A 108 -6.28 -9.81 18.79
C GLU A 108 -4.85 -9.29 18.52
N GLN A 109 -4.77 -8.31 17.63
CA GLN A 109 -3.53 -7.63 17.28
C GLN A 109 -3.58 -6.20 17.80
N ARG A 110 -2.63 -5.83 18.66
CA ARG A 110 -2.47 -4.46 19.15
C ARG A 110 -1.45 -3.72 18.32
N VAL A 111 -1.82 -2.53 17.87
CA VAL A 111 -0.97 -1.67 17.06
C VAL A 111 -0.89 -0.31 17.72
N THR A 112 0.32 0.24 17.78
CA THR A 112 0.58 1.60 18.24
C THR A 112 1.54 2.26 17.28
N SER A 113 1.05 3.26 16.55
CA SER A 113 1.79 4.00 15.53
C SER A 113 1.88 5.47 15.91
N LEU A 114 3.07 6.05 15.76
CA LEU A 114 3.32 7.44 16.12
C LEU A 114 4.02 8.20 15.00
N VAL A 115 3.77 9.50 14.97
CA VAL A 115 4.51 10.46 14.15
C VAL A 115 4.65 11.78 14.90
N SER A 116 5.80 12.43 14.77
CA SER A 116 6.03 13.78 15.28
C SER A 116 7.01 14.50 14.36
N GLY A 117 6.50 15.50 13.63
CA GLY A 117 7.25 16.13 12.55
C GLY A 117 7.79 15.07 11.57
N ASP A 118 9.06 15.08 11.27
CA ASP A 118 9.69 14.18 10.30
C ASP A 118 10.04 12.78 10.86
N TYR A 119 9.61 12.46 12.07
CA TYR A 119 9.93 11.21 12.74
C TYR A 119 8.69 10.34 12.92
N ALA A 120 8.79 9.06 12.54
CA ALA A 120 7.75 8.07 12.80
C ALA A 120 8.32 6.82 13.45
N TRP A 121 7.52 6.17 14.29
CA TRP A 121 7.87 4.92 14.96
C TRP A 121 6.62 4.15 15.35
N ASP A 122 6.82 2.86 15.57
CA ASP A 122 5.81 2.00 16.18
C ASP A 122 6.26 1.62 17.60
N VAL A 123 5.32 1.20 18.43
CA VAL A 123 5.64 0.70 19.77
C VAL A 123 5.24 -0.77 19.86
N THR A 124 6.19 -1.62 20.21
CA THR A 124 5.94 -3.06 20.40
C THR A 124 5.09 -3.32 21.66
N ALA A 125 4.59 -4.57 21.81
CA ALA A 125 3.85 -4.97 22.99
C ALA A 125 4.66 -4.82 24.30
N GLU A 126 6.00 -4.91 24.21
CA GLU A 126 6.94 -4.72 25.33
C GLU A 126 7.28 -3.23 25.58
N GLY A 127 6.68 -2.31 24.80
CA GLY A 127 6.87 -0.87 24.96
C GLY A 127 8.14 -0.32 24.29
N ARG A 128 8.82 -1.09 23.41
CA ARG A 128 10.00 -0.60 22.68
C ARG A 128 9.59 0.22 21.46
N SER A 129 10.28 1.33 21.24
CA SER A 129 10.12 2.13 20.03
C SER A 129 10.89 1.48 18.87
N VAL A 130 10.21 1.32 17.73
CA VAL A 130 10.77 0.79 16.49
C VAL A 130 10.68 1.89 15.43
N PRO A 131 11.81 2.47 15.00
CA PRO A 131 11.81 3.53 14.00
C PRO A 131 11.14 3.12 12.69
N GLN A 132 10.35 4.04 12.12
CA GLN A 132 9.64 3.88 10.84
C GLN A 132 9.85 5.12 9.95
N PRO A 133 11.09 5.51 9.63
CA PRO A 133 11.37 6.78 8.98
C PRO A 133 10.65 6.94 7.63
N ALA A 134 10.48 5.87 6.86
CA ALA A 134 9.75 5.89 5.60
C ALA A 134 8.24 6.19 5.75
N ALA A 135 7.66 5.96 6.93
CA ALA A 135 6.24 6.19 7.19
C ALA A 135 5.92 7.62 7.62
N ALA A 136 6.93 8.45 7.93
CA ALA A 136 6.72 9.77 8.55
C ALA A 136 5.89 10.70 7.66
N GLU A 137 6.21 10.80 6.37
CA GLU A 137 5.52 11.69 5.44
C GLU A 137 4.04 11.31 5.28
N LEU A 138 3.74 10.02 5.10
CA LEU A 138 2.36 9.54 4.96
C LEU A 138 1.56 9.75 6.26
N ARG A 139 2.11 9.40 7.43
CA ARG A 139 1.43 9.60 8.72
C ARG A 139 1.15 11.08 9.01
N ARG A 140 2.01 12.00 8.58
CA ARG A 140 1.73 13.44 8.64
C ARG A 140 0.64 13.87 7.66
N LEU A 141 0.66 13.32 6.45
CA LEU A 141 -0.40 13.57 5.47
C LEU A 141 -1.75 13.13 6.01
N GLU A 142 -1.84 11.99 6.68
CA GLU A 142 -3.06 11.50 7.33
C GLU A 142 -3.60 12.44 8.42
N ILE A 143 -2.74 13.22 9.09
CA ILE A 143 -3.21 14.29 9.98
C ILE A 143 -3.97 15.35 9.17
N LEU A 144 -3.43 15.77 8.01
CA LEU A 144 -4.04 16.75 7.12
C LEU A 144 -5.31 16.22 6.42
N LEU A 145 -5.49 14.91 6.38
CA LEU A 145 -6.71 14.29 5.86
C LEU A 145 -7.82 14.20 6.91
N THR A 146 -7.59 14.58 8.16
CA THR A 146 -8.67 14.79 9.14
C THR A 146 -9.37 16.12 8.86
N PRO A 147 -10.66 16.29 9.22
CA PRO A 147 -11.36 17.51 8.90
C PRO A 147 -10.75 18.75 9.58
N TRP A 148 -10.27 18.59 10.79
CA TRP A 148 -9.59 19.68 11.53
C TRP A 148 -8.17 19.94 11.00
N GLY A 149 -7.42 18.85 10.70
CA GLY A 149 -6.09 18.94 10.11
C GLY A 149 -6.10 19.59 8.74
N PHE A 150 -7.12 19.33 7.91
CA PHE A 150 -7.30 20.02 6.63
C PHE A 150 -7.42 21.54 6.83
N LEU A 151 -8.26 22.00 7.76
CA LEU A 151 -8.42 23.41 8.05
C LEU A 151 -7.12 24.05 8.53
N LYS A 152 -6.42 23.40 9.48
CA LYS A 152 -5.11 23.87 9.97
C LYS A 152 -4.08 23.95 8.85
N GLY A 153 -4.00 22.94 7.98
CA GLY A 153 -3.10 22.91 6.82
C GLY A 153 -3.44 24.00 5.79
N ALA A 154 -4.72 24.15 5.43
CA ALA A 154 -5.15 25.15 4.46
C ALA A 154 -4.99 26.60 4.98
N MET A 155 -5.07 26.81 6.29
CA MET A 155 -4.91 28.12 6.94
C MET A 155 -3.46 28.41 7.38
N ALA A 156 -2.56 27.44 7.25
CA ALA A 156 -1.16 27.62 7.66
C ALA A 156 -0.45 28.71 6.82
N PRO A 157 0.49 29.46 7.41
CA PRO A 157 1.30 30.42 6.68
C PRO A 157 1.99 29.77 5.46
N GLY A 158 1.80 30.36 4.27
CA GLY A 158 2.40 29.88 3.03
C GLY A 158 1.65 28.76 2.32
N ALA A 159 0.53 28.26 2.85
CA ALA A 159 -0.28 27.22 2.20
C ALA A 159 -0.89 27.66 0.86
N ASN A 160 -1.12 28.97 0.68
CA ASN A 160 -1.69 29.58 -0.53
C ASN A 160 -2.91 28.79 -1.09
N PRO A 161 -3.96 28.59 -0.27
CA PRO A 161 -5.11 27.82 -0.69
C PRO A 161 -5.85 28.49 -1.84
N THR A 162 -6.44 27.67 -2.70
CA THR A 162 -7.31 28.11 -3.80
C THR A 162 -8.74 27.64 -3.57
N LEU A 163 -9.71 28.42 -4.07
CA LEU A 163 -11.14 28.15 -3.97
C LEU A 163 -11.71 27.95 -5.37
N PHE A 164 -12.45 26.87 -5.58
CA PHE A 164 -13.17 26.62 -6.82
C PHE A 164 -14.48 25.89 -6.56
N THR A 165 -15.32 25.79 -7.59
CA THR A 165 -16.53 25.00 -7.54
C THR A 165 -16.46 23.86 -8.53
N ARG A 166 -16.92 22.68 -8.12
CA ARG A 166 -16.98 21.46 -8.91
C ARG A 166 -18.42 21.00 -9.04
N ASN A 167 -18.81 20.54 -10.22
CA ASN A 167 -20.11 19.87 -10.42
C ASN A 167 -19.94 18.42 -10.06
N GLU A 168 -20.72 17.94 -9.12
CA GLU A 168 -20.71 16.56 -8.65
C GLU A 168 -22.12 15.98 -8.64
N TYR A 169 -22.23 14.67 -8.40
CA TYR A 169 -23.52 14.02 -8.21
C TYR A 169 -24.30 14.72 -7.08
N GLY A 170 -25.42 15.31 -7.42
CA GLY A 170 -26.28 16.04 -6.48
C GLY A 170 -26.12 17.56 -6.44
N GLY A 171 -25.20 18.15 -7.22
CA GLY A 171 -25.14 19.60 -7.32
C GLY A 171 -23.74 20.19 -7.43
N ARG A 172 -23.65 21.47 -7.07
CA ARG A 172 -22.43 22.27 -7.13
C ARG A 172 -21.77 22.29 -5.75
N SER A 173 -20.54 21.78 -5.65
CA SER A 173 -19.76 21.73 -4.43
C SER A 173 -18.70 22.83 -4.38
N THR A 174 -18.46 23.36 -3.20
CA THR A 174 -17.35 24.29 -2.92
C THR A 174 -16.12 23.48 -2.51
N VAL A 175 -14.99 23.69 -3.18
CA VAL A 175 -13.74 22.99 -2.90
C VAL A 175 -12.64 23.98 -2.59
N VAL A 176 -11.93 23.75 -1.48
CA VAL A 176 -10.67 24.41 -1.16
C VAL A 176 -9.52 23.45 -1.40
N SER A 177 -8.47 23.91 -2.06
CA SER A 177 -7.30 23.10 -2.40
C SER A 177 -6.01 23.79 -1.97
N PHE A 178 -5.07 23.02 -1.41
CA PHE A 178 -3.70 23.49 -1.15
C PHE A 178 -2.69 22.37 -1.45
N VAL A 179 -1.40 22.70 -1.46
CA VAL A 179 -0.33 21.70 -1.66
C VAL A 179 0.39 21.48 -0.33
N ALA A 180 0.28 20.28 0.20
CA ALA A 180 1.00 19.83 1.39
C ALA A 180 2.40 19.34 1.03
N PHE A 181 3.40 19.69 1.87
CA PHE A 181 4.80 19.26 1.77
C PHE A 181 5.44 19.51 0.38
N GLY A 182 4.91 20.51 -0.37
CA GLY A 182 5.36 20.81 -1.74
C GLY A 182 5.02 19.76 -2.79
N LYS A 183 4.26 18.72 -2.45
CA LYS A 183 4.05 17.51 -3.26
C LYS A 183 2.57 17.11 -3.38
N TYR A 184 1.86 17.02 -2.27
CA TYR A 184 0.51 16.47 -2.24
C TYR A 184 -0.55 17.56 -2.42
N ARG A 185 -1.34 17.48 -3.47
CA ARG A 185 -2.54 18.30 -3.61
C ARG A 185 -3.63 17.75 -2.69
N VAL A 186 -4.06 18.53 -1.71
CA VAL A 186 -5.11 18.18 -0.77
C VAL A 186 -6.35 19.04 -1.06
N ASN A 187 -7.48 18.39 -1.32
CA ASN A 187 -8.75 19.01 -1.68
C ASN A 187 -9.78 18.75 -0.58
N GLY A 188 -10.36 19.80 -0.03
CA GLY A 188 -11.48 19.70 0.93
C GLY A 188 -12.78 20.17 0.31
N THR A 189 -13.78 19.29 0.25
CA THR A 189 -15.13 19.62 -0.23
C THR A 189 -16.01 20.05 0.95
N ILE A 190 -16.64 21.20 0.81
CA ILE A 190 -17.46 21.86 1.85
C ILE A 190 -18.93 21.72 1.44
N ASN A 191 -19.75 21.24 2.37
CA ASN A 191 -21.19 21.11 2.19
C ASN A 191 -21.95 22.41 2.48
N PRO A 192 -23.25 22.52 2.15
CA PRO A 192 -24.04 23.73 2.40
C PRO A 192 -24.16 24.13 3.89
N GLN A 193 -23.87 23.24 4.83
CA GLN A 193 -23.86 23.50 6.27
C GLN A 193 -22.51 24.02 6.77
N ASN A 194 -21.59 24.36 5.87
CA ASN A 194 -20.21 24.75 6.16
C ASN A 194 -19.40 23.67 6.93
N MET A 195 -19.65 22.39 6.64
CA MET A 195 -18.87 21.28 7.16
C MET A 195 -18.03 20.69 6.04
N LEU A 196 -16.88 20.13 6.36
CA LEU A 196 -16.13 19.31 5.43
C LEU A 196 -16.90 18.00 5.17
N GLN A 197 -17.21 17.76 3.92
CA GLN A 197 -17.87 16.52 3.47
C GLN A 197 -16.85 15.43 3.17
N ARG A 198 -15.69 15.82 2.64
CA ARG A 198 -14.58 14.94 2.33
C ARG A 198 -13.28 15.69 2.19
N VAL A 199 -12.17 14.99 2.39
CA VAL A 199 -10.82 15.45 2.07
C VAL A 199 -10.15 14.42 1.19
N GLN A 200 -9.53 14.87 0.09
CA GLN A 200 -9.00 14.01 -0.97
C GLN A 200 -7.55 14.35 -1.27
N THR A 201 -6.76 13.34 -1.59
CA THR A 201 -5.40 13.48 -2.10
C THR A 201 -5.02 12.27 -2.94
N TRP A 202 -3.80 12.25 -3.44
CA TRP A 202 -3.18 11.07 -4.08
C TRP A 202 -1.89 10.76 -3.37
N VAL A 203 -1.58 9.47 -3.23
CA VAL A 203 -0.32 8.99 -2.66
C VAL A 203 0.36 8.04 -3.65
N SER A 204 1.68 8.01 -3.65
CA SER A 204 2.40 7.08 -4.52
C SER A 204 2.23 5.64 -4.03
N ASN A 205 1.88 4.73 -4.94
CA ASN A 205 1.80 3.30 -4.71
C ASN A 205 2.62 2.55 -5.78
N PRO A 206 3.47 1.59 -5.42
CA PRO A 206 4.36 0.93 -6.36
C PRO A 206 3.64 -0.01 -7.36
N VAL A 207 2.36 -0.32 -7.12
CA VAL A 207 1.56 -1.20 -7.98
C VAL A 207 0.68 -0.42 -8.93
N VAL A 208 -0.04 0.56 -8.39
CA VAL A 208 -1.12 1.25 -9.11
C VAL A 208 -0.84 2.72 -9.43
N GLY A 209 0.36 3.21 -9.10
CA GLY A 209 0.75 4.59 -9.38
C GLY A 209 0.23 5.59 -8.36
N ASP A 210 -0.34 6.69 -8.83
CA ASP A 210 -0.94 7.69 -7.94
C ASP A 210 -2.28 7.16 -7.42
N LEU A 211 -2.23 6.48 -6.26
CA LEU A 211 -3.39 5.94 -5.57
C LEU A 211 -4.24 7.08 -5.00
N TYR A 212 -5.51 7.10 -5.38
CA TYR A 212 -6.49 8.03 -4.84
C TYR A 212 -6.79 7.71 -3.37
N TYR A 213 -6.88 8.75 -2.56
CA TYR A 213 -7.06 8.66 -1.11
C TYR A 213 -8.12 9.66 -0.67
N GLU A 214 -9.26 9.19 -0.17
CA GLU A 214 -10.39 10.01 0.21
C GLU A 214 -10.91 9.66 1.61
N ASN A 215 -11.04 10.65 2.47
CA ASN A 215 -11.80 10.53 3.71
C ASN A 215 -13.16 11.20 3.54
N VAL A 216 -14.25 10.44 3.68
CA VAL A 216 -15.63 10.91 3.63
C VAL A 216 -16.17 11.06 5.04
N TYR A 217 -16.73 12.21 5.34
CA TYR A 217 -17.25 12.58 6.67
C TYR A 217 -18.77 12.70 6.64
N THR A 218 -19.42 11.96 7.52
CA THR A 218 -20.88 11.90 7.63
C THR A 218 -21.32 12.04 9.08
N GLU A 219 -22.61 12.24 9.31
CA GLU A 219 -23.25 12.21 10.63
C GLU A 219 -22.53 13.04 11.69
N TYR A 220 -22.20 14.28 11.36
CA TYR A 220 -21.59 15.21 12.31
C TYR A 220 -22.45 15.39 13.57
N ARG A 221 -21.82 15.32 14.74
CA ARG A 221 -22.43 15.60 16.03
C ARG A 221 -21.52 16.52 16.84
N GLU A 222 -22.11 17.37 17.66
CA GLU A 222 -21.36 18.24 18.57
C GLU A 222 -20.92 17.45 19.81
N VAL A 223 -19.64 17.55 20.15
CA VAL A 223 -19.08 17.04 21.41
C VAL A 223 -18.02 18.03 21.89
N GLY A 224 -18.19 18.58 23.11
CA GLY A 224 -17.20 19.47 23.72
C GLY A 224 -16.91 20.74 22.91
N GLY A 225 -17.89 21.23 22.14
CA GLY A 225 -17.75 22.43 21.30
C GLY A 225 -17.13 22.16 19.92
N ALA A 226 -16.83 20.91 19.58
CA ALA A 226 -16.34 20.51 18.26
C ALA A 226 -17.33 19.60 17.53
N MET A 227 -17.40 19.74 16.22
CA MET A 227 -18.18 18.89 15.33
C MET A 227 -17.36 17.66 14.94
N ILE A 228 -17.88 16.46 15.20
CA ILE A 228 -17.22 15.20 14.98
C ILE A 228 -18.04 14.35 14.04
N PRO A 229 -17.40 13.88 12.95
CA PRO A 229 -18.04 12.96 12.01
C PRO A 229 -17.85 11.49 12.40
N ARG A 230 -18.69 10.65 11.83
CA ARG A 230 -18.26 9.31 11.39
C ARG A 230 -17.44 9.49 10.12
N PHE A 231 -16.45 8.64 9.89
CA PHE A 231 -15.70 8.74 8.64
C PHE A 231 -15.35 7.38 8.06
N HIS A 232 -15.30 7.33 6.73
CA HIS A 232 -14.81 6.21 5.95
C HIS A 232 -13.66 6.69 5.07
N GLN A 233 -12.65 5.85 4.93
CA GLN A 233 -11.54 6.08 4.01
C GLN A 233 -11.66 5.14 2.83
N HIS A 234 -11.67 5.73 1.65
CA HIS A 234 -11.60 5.04 0.38
C HIS A 234 -10.19 5.20 -0.19
N GLN A 235 -9.65 4.14 -0.74
CA GLN A 235 -8.43 4.15 -1.52
C GLN A 235 -8.74 3.49 -2.85
N ASP A 236 -8.62 4.22 -3.93
CA ASP A 236 -8.92 3.74 -5.26
C ASP A 236 -7.79 4.14 -6.22
N TYR A 237 -7.55 3.35 -7.22
CA TYR A 237 -6.57 3.64 -8.25
C TYR A 237 -7.22 4.20 -9.53
N ASP A 238 -8.52 4.44 -9.53
CA ASP A 238 -9.27 4.84 -10.72
C ASP A 238 -10.01 6.18 -10.59
N ASP A 239 -9.62 7.07 -9.70
CA ASP A 239 -10.17 8.43 -9.65
C ASP A 239 -11.71 8.49 -9.56
N GLY A 240 -12.34 7.40 -9.09
CA GLY A 240 -13.78 7.22 -9.01
C GLY A 240 -14.47 6.83 -10.33
N ALA A 241 -13.71 6.55 -11.38
CA ALA A 241 -14.20 5.92 -12.59
C ALA A 241 -14.08 4.41 -12.43
N HIS A 242 -15.10 3.77 -11.84
CA HIS A 242 -15.13 2.33 -11.65
C HIS A 242 -14.76 1.58 -12.92
N MET A 243 -13.63 0.91 -12.90
CA MET A 243 -13.29 -0.07 -13.94
C MET A 243 -14.11 -1.33 -13.68
N PRO A 244 -15.07 -1.67 -14.54
CA PRO A 244 -16.07 -2.71 -14.25
C PRO A 244 -15.53 -4.13 -14.09
N ASN A 245 -14.22 -4.34 -14.24
CA ASN A 245 -13.59 -5.66 -14.14
C ASN A 245 -12.33 -5.70 -13.25
N VAL A 246 -12.00 -4.62 -12.54
CA VAL A 246 -10.73 -4.52 -11.76
C VAL A 246 -10.93 -3.73 -10.47
N SER A 247 -12.14 -3.45 -10.06
CA SER A 247 -12.48 -2.65 -8.88
C SER A 247 -12.49 -3.46 -7.59
N GLY A 248 -11.43 -4.22 -7.36
CA GLY A 248 -11.19 -4.76 -6.02
C GLY A 248 -10.52 -3.70 -5.15
N GLY A 249 -11.05 -3.47 -3.96
CA GLY A 249 -10.37 -2.67 -2.97
C GLY A 249 -10.66 -1.17 -3.01
N ASP A 250 -11.81 -0.79 -2.50
CA ASP A 250 -12.25 0.60 -2.35
C ASP A 250 -12.25 1.04 -0.87
N HIS A 251 -12.56 0.14 0.05
CA HIS A 251 -12.78 0.47 1.44
C HIS A 251 -11.59 0.12 2.34
N ALA A 252 -10.76 1.12 2.66
CA ALA A 252 -9.54 0.92 3.45
C ALA A 252 -9.77 0.99 4.97
N PHE A 253 -10.72 1.82 5.42
CA PHE A 253 -10.93 2.06 6.85
C PHE A 253 -12.31 2.66 7.11
N GLY A 254 -12.91 2.33 8.26
CA GLY A 254 -14.14 2.96 8.72
C GLY A 254 -14.16 3.11 10.24
N LEU A 255 -14.44 4.32 10.73
CA LEU A 255 -14.72 4.59 12.13
C LEU A 255 -16.25 4.74 12.30
N GLU A 256 -16.89 3.66 12.76
CA GLU A 256 -18.34 3.55 12.87
C GLU A 256 -18.90 4.24 14.10
N THR A 257 -18.15 4.20 15.21
CA THR A 257 -18.53 4.88 16.44
C THR A 257 -17.40 5.79 16.90
N VAL A 258 -17.74 6.92 17.47
CA VAL A 258 -16.84 7.74 18.27
C VAL A 258 -17.45 7.83 19.67
N SER A 259 -16.83 7.21 20.66
CA SER A 259 -17.39 7.07 22.00
C SER A 259 -16.93 8.14 22.98
N ASP A 260 -15.73 8.67 22.81
CA ASP A 260 -15.16 9.74 23.64
C ASP A 260 -14.41 10.73 22.77
N LEU A 261 -14.45 12.00 23.18
CA LEU A 261 -13.70 13.05 22.55
C LEU A 261 -13.23 14.10 23.55
N GLN A 262 -12.00 14.52 23.35
CA GLN A 262 -11.38 15.60 24.12
C GLN A 262 -10.72 16.57 23.14
N VAL A 263 -10.99 17.86 23.32
CA VAL A 263 -10.37 18.97 22.58
C VAL A 263 -9.34 19.63 23.49
N ASN A 264 -8.24 20.09 22.91
CA ASN A 264 -7.13 20.76 23.61
C ASN A 264 -6.56 19.88 24.74
N VAL A 265 -6.15 18.67 24.34
CA VAL A 265 -5.63 17.62 25.24
C VAL A 265 -4.30 18.07 25.83
N ALA A 266 -4.19 18.08 27.14
CA ALA A 266 -2.93 18.39 27.80
C ALA A 266 -1.85 17.35 27.43
N ASN A 267 -0.65 17.84 27.09
CA ASN A 267 0.51 17.02 26.69
C ASN A 267 0.24 16.11 25.46
N ALA A 268 -0.53 16.61 24.48
CA ALA A 268 -0.77 15.91 23.22
C ALA A 268 0.50 15.77 22.37
N ALA A 269 1.42 16.73 22.44
CA ALA A 269 2.70 16.70 21.74
C ALA A 269 3.57 15.51 22.18
N LEU A 270 4.22 14.87 21.21
CA LEU A 270 5.04 13.68 21.43
C LEU A 270 6.51 14.03 21.59
N THR A 271 7.17 13.35 22.54
CA THR A 271 8.64 13.36 22.61
C THR A 271 9.19 12.27 21.72
N VAL A 272 10.03 12.63 20.75
CA VAL A 272 10.69 11.67 19.84
C VAL A 272 11.80 10.96 20.59
N PRO A 273 11.82 9.61 20.67
CA PRO A 273 12.92 8.86 21.29
C PRO A 273 14.26 9.05 20.52
N ASP A 274 15.39 8.95 21.21
CA ASP A 274 16.71 9.18 20.60
C ASP A 274 17.02 8.14 19.51
N GLU A 275 16.64 6.89 19.70
CA GLU A 275 16.77 5.83 18.70
C GLU A 275 15.95 6.11 17.43
N VAL A 276 14.79 6.76 17.55
CA VAL A 276 13.98 7.16 16.41
C VAL A 276 14.58 8.38 15.71
N ARG A 277 15.10 9.34 16.50
CA ARG A 277 15.73 10.56 15.98
C ARG A 277 16.97 10.28 15.16
N SER A 278 17.72 9.25 15.54
CA SER A 278 18.96 8.84 14.87
C SER A 278 18.76 7.90 13.70
N ALA A 279 17.57 7.32 13.54
CA ALA A 279 17.26 6.39 12.44
C ALA A 279 17.02 7.14 11.13
N GLY A 280 17.59 6.61 10.05
CA GLY A 280 17.34 7.04 8.67
C GLY A 280 16.64 5.95 7.86
N VAL A 281 16.25 6.29 6.65
CA VAL A 281 15.78 5.30 5.66
C VAL A 281 17.02 4.53 5.18
N GLU A 282 17.06 3.24 5.49
CA GLU A 282 18.14 2.37 5.03
C GLU A 282 17.99 2.07 3.54
N PRO A 283 19.08 2.15 2.76
CA PRO A 283 19.03 1.78 1.36
C PRO A 283 18.71 0.29 1.21
N VAL A 284 17.96 -0.04 0.17
CA VAL A 284 17.63 -1.43 -0.16
C VAL A 284 18.91 -2.19 -0.47
N ARG A 285 19.12 -3.29 0.24
CA ARG A 285 20.23 -4.20 0.04
C ARG A 285 19.72 -5.62 -0.11
N VAL A 286 20.38 -6.38 -0.99
CA VAL A 286 20.08 -7.79 -1.19
C VAL A 286 21.31 -8.64 -0.87
N GLN A 287 21.06 -9.88 -0.47
CA GLN A 287 22.08 -10.91 -0.21
C GLN A 287 21.68 -12.15 -0.97
N SER A 288 22.65 -12.82 -1.59
CA SER A 288 22.41 -14.04 -2.34
C SER A 288 22.90 -15.27 -1.59
N GLU A 289 22.12 -16.34 -1.66
CA GLU A 289 22.45 -17.69 -1.19
C GLU A 289 22.36 -18.66 -2.35
N ASN A 290 23.37 -19.53 -2.53
CA ASN A 290 23.37 -20.53 -3.57
C ASN A 290 22.52 -21.71 -3.15
N LEU A 291 21.49 -22.03 -3.95
CA LEU A 291 20.59 -23.16 -3.76
C LEU A 291 20.94 -24.39 -4.63
N GLY A 292 21.85 -24.21 -5.58
CA GLY A 292 22.27 -25.21 -6.54
C GLY A 292 23.00 -24.59 -7.72
N GLU A 293 23.43 -25.39 -8.69
CA GLU A 293 24.09 -24.90 -9.90
C GLU A 293 23.15 -23.97 -10.68
N GLY A 294 23.50 -22.68 -10.85
CA GLY A 294 22.69 -21.70 -11.53
C GLY A 294 21.36 -21.36 -10.84
N LEU A 295 21.27 -21.62 -9.52
CA LEU A 295 20.07 -21.36 -8.73
C LEU A 295 20.42 -20.57 -7.48
N TRP A 296 19.77 -19.41 -7.31
CA TRP A 296 20.08 -18.45 -6.26
C TRP A 296 18.85 -17.93 -5.56
N LEU A 297 18.85 -17.96 -4.23
CA LEU A 297 17.94 -17.15 -3.41
C LEU A 297 18.53 -15.75 -3.27
N ILE A 298 17.74 -14.71 -3.52
CA ILE A 298 18.13 -13.32 -3.37
C ILE A 298 17.22 -12.69 -2.33
N GLY A 299 17.70 -12.67 -1.09
CA GLY A 299 16.99 -12.16 0.06
C GLY A 299 17.27 -10.68 0.32
N GLY A 300 16.37 -10.02 1.05
CA GLY A 300 16.53 -8.64 1.51
C GLY A 300 15.20 -8.02 1.93
N GLY A 301 15.16 -7.49 3.17
CA GLY A 301 13.92 -7.03 3.77
C GLY A 301 12.99 -8.20 4.13
N SER A 302 11.72 -8.06 3.83
CA SER A 302 10.67 -9.03 4.18
C SER A 302 10.44 -10.13 3.13
N HIS A 303 10.98 -9.95 1.91
CA HIS A 303 10.72 -10.82 0.77
C HIS A 303 12.01 -11.29 0.10
N ASN A 304 11.96 -12.49 -0.44
CA ASN A 304 12.98 -13.08 -1.29
C ASN A 304 12.56 -13.03 -2.77
N SER A 305 13.53 -13.20 -3.67
CA SER A 305 13.34 -13.57 -5.06
C SER A 305 14.22 -14.77 -5.37
N VAL A 306 13.89 -15.57 -6.37
CA VAL A 306 14.72 -16.72 -6.79
C VAL A 306 15.15 -16.51 -8.23
N ALA A 307 16.47 -16.51 -8.47
CA ALA A 307 17.03 -16.46 -9.82
C ALA A 307 17.38 -17.86 -10.33
N ILE A 308 16.94 -18.17 -11.53
CA ILE A 308 17.08 -19.50 -12.17
C ILE A 308 17.76 -19.30 -13.52
N GLU A 309 18.97 -19.84 -13.64
CA GLU A 309 19.78 -19.76 -14.85
C GLU A 309 19.39 -20.83 -15.86
N PHE A 310 19.17 -20.42 -17.09
CA PHE A 310 19.01 -21.23 -18.31
C PHE A 310 20.22 -21.08 -19.22
N SER A 311 20.23 -21.77 -20.37
CA SER A 311 21.37 -21.74 -21.29
C SER A 311 21.72 -20.31 -21.77
N ASP A 312 20.73 -19.49 -22.12
CA ASP A 312 20.91 -18.17 -22.72
C ASP A 312 20.18 -17.03 -21.98
N HIS A 313 19.47 -17.32 -20.89
CA HIS A 313 18.68 -16.34 -20.12
C HIS A 313 18.56 -16.71 -18.64
N VAL A 314 17.91 -15.85 -17.88
CA VAL A 314 17.52 -16.04 -16.49
C VAL A 314 16.00 -15.87 -16.35
N ALA A 315 15.37 -16.71 -15.52
CA ALA A 315 14.05 -16.48 -14.98
C ALA A 315 14.16 -16.04 -13.52
N VAL A 316 13.36 -15.07 -13.11
CA VAL A 316 13.26 -14.63 -11.70
C VAL A 316 11.87 -14.97 -11.17
N VAL A 317 11.79 -15.55 -10.00
CA VAL A 317 10.53 -15.76 -9.27
C VAL A 317 10.38 -14.65 -8.25
N GLU A 318 9.29 -13.95 -8.31
CA GLU A 318 8.84 -12.79 -7.52
C GLU A 318 9.52 -11.46 -7.81
N ALA A 319 8.65 -10.44 -7.89
CA ALA A 319 8.98 -9.03 -8.08
C ALA A 319 8.42 -8.18 -6.93
N PRO A 320 8.85 -8.40 -5.67
CA PRO A 320 8.19 -7.86 -4.51
C PRO A 320 8.47 -6.36 -4.29
N LEU A 321 7.61 -5.73 -3.49
CA LEU A 321 7.73 -4.43 -2.86
C LEU A 321 7.71 -3.24 -3.83
N ASN A 322 8.79 -2.96 -4.56
CA ASN A 322 8.92 -1.75 -5.39
C ASN A 322 10.07 -1.84 -6.40
N GLU A 323 10.21 -0.78 -7.22
CA GLU A 323 11.27 -0.63 -8.21
C GLU A 323 12.68 -0.74 -7.59
N GLU A 324 12.95 -0.05 -6.47
CA GLU A 324 14.28 -0.05 -5.85
C GLU A 324 14.72 -1.47 -5.47
N ARG A 325 13.78 -2.26 -4.91
CA ARG A 325 14.02 -3.67 -4.56
C ARG A 325 14.30 -4.52 -5.81
N SER A 326 13.54 -4.32 -6.89
CA SER A 326 13.73 -5.05 -8.14
C SER A 326 15.06 -4.70 -8.81
N LEU A 327 15.46 -3.43 -8.81
CA LEU A 327 16.76 -3.00 -9.32
C LEU A 327 17.93 -3.61 -8.55
N ALA A 328 17.80 -3.74 -7.22
CA ALA A 328 18.80 -4.40 -6.41
C ALA A 328 18.91 -5.91 -6.76
N VAL A 329 17.76 -6.59 -6.98
CA VAL A 329 17.75 -8.00 -7.45
C VAL A 329 18.36 -8.13 -8.82
N ILE A 330 17.97 -7.31 -9.78
CA ILE A 330 18.50 -7.32 -11.16
C ILE A 330 20.02 -7.10 -11.15
N GLY A 331 20.48 -6.14 -10.35
CA GLY A 331 21.93 -5.89 -10.18
C GLY A 331 22.68 -7.11 -9.63
N GLU A 332 22.09 -7.80 -8.65
CA GLU A 332 22.68 -9.01 -8.07
C GLU A 332 22.63 -10.19 -9.04
N VAL A 333 21.54 -10.38 -9.78
CA VAL A 333 21.44 -11.40 -10.84
C VAL A 333 22.53 -11.19 -11.89
N ASN A 334 22.71 -9.95 -12.38
CA ASN A 334 23.74 -9.63 -13.39
C ASN A 334 25.16 -9.87 -12.85
N ARG A 335 25.38 -9.71 -11.55
CA ARG A 335 26.67 -10.02 -10.91
C ARG A 335 26.92 -11.52 -10.82
N LEU A 336 25.89 -12.31 -10.48
CA LEU A 336 25.98 -13.75 -10.29
C LEU A 336 25.99 -14.52 -11.63
N ILE A 337 25.21 -14.05 -12.58
CA ILE A 337 24.95 -14.70 -13.88
C ILE A 337 25.21 -13.66 -14.99
N PRO A 338 26.47 -13.32 -15.26
CA PRO A 338 26.79 -12.28 -16.24
C PRO A 338 26.44 -12.71 -17.67
N ASN A 339 26.11 -11.72 -18.51
CA ASN A 339 25.84 -11.88 -19.95
C ASN A 339 24.58 -12.69 -20.32
N LYS A 340 23.65 -12.91 -19.37
CA LYS A 340 22.35 -13.51 -19.66
C LYS A 340 21.24 -12.53 -19.25
N PRO A 341 20.32 -12.17 -20.17
CA PRO A 341 19.22 -11.28 -19.83
C PRO A 341 18.21 -12.01 -18.92
N ILE A 342 17.54 -11.24 -18.05
CA ILE A 342 16.34 -11.72 -17.36
C ILE A 342 15.20 -11.71 -18.39
N ARG A 343 14.80 -12.87 -18.88
CA ARG A 343 13.78 -13.02 -19.93
C ARG A 343 12.39 -13.25 -19.34
N PHE A 344 12.31 -13.86 -18.17
CA PHE A 344 11.04 -14.17 -17.52
C PHE A 344 11.03 -13.69 -16.07
N VAL A 345 9.88 -13.19 -15.63
CA VAL A 345 9.55 -13.01 -14.23
C VAL A 345 8.28 -13.80 -13.92
N VAL A 346 8.36 -14.73 -12.99
CA VAL A 346 7.22 -15.49 -12.49
C VAL A 346 6.69 -14.75 -11.27
N ASN A 347 5.45 -14.27 -11.31
CA ASN A 347 4.81 -13.68 -10.15
C ASN A 347 3.75 -14.64 -9.61
N THR A 348 3.87 -15.00 -8.34
CA THR A 348 3.08 -16.09 -7.76
C THR A 348 1.62 -15.73 -7.56
N HIS A 349 1.31 -14.47 -7.22
CA HIS A 349 -0.06 -13.99 -7.03
C HIS A 349 -0.13 -12.45 -7.02
N HIS A 350 -1.35 -11.91 -7.01
CA HIS A 350 -1.64 -10.52 -7.26
C HIS A 350 -1.55 -9.57 -6.06
N HIS A 351 -1.18 -10.04 -4.87
CA HIS A 351 -1.03 -9.15 -3.71
C HIS A 351 0.06 -8.11 -3.94
N TRP A 352 -0.17 -6.89 -3.45
CA TRP A 352 0.65 -5.74 -3.81
C TRP A 352 2.10 -5.83 -3.35
N ASP A 353 2.34 -6.48 -2.23
CA ASP A 353 3.69 -6.70 -1.71
C ASP A 353 4.50 -7.73 -2.54
N HIS A 354 3.85 -8.54 -3.37
CA HIS A 354 4.49 -9.50 -4.28
C HIS A 354 4.71 -8.97 -5.69
N LEU A 355 3.96 -7.96 -6.11
CA LEU A 355 4.03 -7.48 -7.49
C LEU A 355 4.48 -6.02 -7.64
N GLY A 356 4.78 -5.32 -6.54
CA GLY A 356 5.12 -3.90 -6.60
C GLY A 356 6.37 -3.54 -7.41
N GLY A 357 7.23 -4.50 -7.70
CA GLY A 357 8.39 -4.32 -8.57
C GLY A 357 8.25 -4.86 -9.99
N LEU A 358 7.07 -5.41 -10.36
CA LEU A 358 6.84 -6.11 -11.63
C LEU A 358 7.14 -5.22 -12.84
N ARG A 359 6.71 -3.96 -12.80
CA ARG A 359 6.92 -2.98 -13.88
C ARG A 359 8.39 -2.76 -14.21
N THR A 360 9.28 -2.90 -13.22
CA THR A 360 10.74 -2.79 -13.43
C THR A 360 11.25 -3.93 -14.32
N TYR A 361 10.82 -5.17 -14.08
CA TYR A 361 11.20 -6.31 -14.93
C TYR A 361 10.64 -6.20 -16.34
N VAL A 362 9.41 -5.73 -16.49
CA VAL A 362 8.81 -5.48 -17.79
C VAL A 362 9.56 -4.37 -18.56
N HIS A 363 9.98 -3.31 -17.87
CA HIS A 363 10.84 -2.27 -18.46
C HIS A 363 12.18 -2.83 -18.96
N GLU A 364 12.78 -3.77 -18.25
CA GLU A 364 14.01 -4.46 -18.64
C GLU A 364 13.78 -5.55 -19.72
N GLY A 365 12.55 -5.70 -20.22
CA GLY A 365 12.20 -6.60 -21.32
C GLY A 365 11.79 -8.01 -20.91
N ALA A 366 11.50 -8.25 -19.63
CA ALA A 366 11.05 -9.55 -19.17
C ALA A 366 9.57 -9.82 -19.49
N THR A 367 9.27 -11.04 -19.90
CA THR A 367 7.91 -11.58 -20.02
C THR A 367 7.40 -12.01 -18.64
N VAL A 368 6.20 -11.59 -18.28
CA VAL A 368 5.55 -11.97 -17.03
C VAL A 368 4.84 -13.32 -17.18
N ILE A 369 5.12 -14.24 -16.27
CA ILE A 369 4.37 -15.49 -16.14
C ILE A 369 3.50 -15.36 -14.90
N THR A 370 2.18 -15.45 -15.07
CA THR A 370 1.19 -15.35 -14.01
C THR A 370 0.05 -16.35 -14.18
N HIS A 371 -0.84 -16.46 -13.19
CA HIS A 371 -2.04 -17.27 -13.34
C HIS A 371 -3.01 -16.64 -14.35
N GLU A 372 -3.64 -17.46 -15.19
CA GLU A 372 -4.58 -17.01 -16.24
C GLU A 372 -5.69 -16.08 -15.67
N GLY A 373 -6.26 -16.45 -14.52
CA GLY A 373 -7.33 -15.67 -13.87
C GLY A 373 -6.89 -14.28 -13.39
N ASN A 374 -5.61 -14.06 -13.16
CA ASN A 374 -5.07 -12.78 -12.71
C ASN A 374 -4.59 -11.89 -13.87
N HIS A 375 -4.45 -12.44 -15.09
CA HIS A 375 -3.92 -11.73 -16.24
C HIS A 375 -4.61 -10.37 -16.53
N PRO A 376 -5.95 -10.24 -16.51
CA PRO A 376 -6.60 -8.94 -16.75
C PRO A 376 -6.17 -7.87 -15.75
N TYR A 377 -5.97 -8.23 -14.48
CA TYR A 377 -5.49 -7.30 -13.46
C TYR A 377 -4.04 -6.85 -13.71
N TYR A 378 -3.18 -7.77 -14.12
CA TYR A 378 -1.79 -7.45 -14.44
C TYR A 378 -1.68 -6.54 -15.66
N GLN A 379 -2.56 -6.69 -16.64
CA GLN A 379 -2.66 -5.75 -17.75
C GLN A 379 -2.99 -4.34 -17.27
N GLU A 380 -3.90 -4.18 -16.29
CA GLU A 380 -4.22 -2.89 -15.69
C GLU A 380 -3.05 -2.28 -14.92
N VAL A 381 -2.33 -3.08 -14.14
CA VAL A 381 -1.11 -2.67 -13.41
C VAL A 381 -0.05 -2.13 -14.37
N LEU A 382 0.08 -2.73 -15.57
CA LEU A 382 1.06 -2.32 -16.58
C LEU A 382 0.58 -1.21 -17.50
N ARG A 383 -0.70 -0.83 -17.48
CA ARG A 383 -1.20 0.30 -18.26
C ARG A 383 -0.52 1.60 -17.87
N ALA A 384 -0.36 2.49 -18.86
CA ALA A 384 0.12 3.84 -18.63
C ALA A 384 -0.92 4.62 -17.81
N ARG A 385 -0.65 4.80 -16.53
CA ARG A 385 -1.42 5.65 -15.61
C ARG A 385 -0.58 6.86 -15.22
N PRO A 386 -1.18 7.92 -14.68
CA PRO A 386 -0.39 8.99 -14.08
C PRO A 386 0.42 8.45 -12.89
N TRP A 387 1.72 8.47 -13.04
CA TRP A 387 2.69 8.22 -11.98
C TRP A 387 3.44 9.53 -11.75
N VAL A 388 2.72 10.52 -11.23
CA VAL A 388 3.21 11.90 -11.13
C VAL A 388 3.98 12.11 -9.82
N LEU A 389 3.50 11.51 -8.74
CA LEU A 389 4.09 11.71 -7.40
C LEU A 389 5.45 11.04 -7.26
N GLN A 390 5.59 9.84 -7.83
CA GLN A 390 6.84 9.09 -7.82
C GLN A 390 6.92 8.24 -9.10
N PRO A 391 7.30 8.83 -10.23
CA PRO A 391 7.34 8.10 -11.49
C PRO A 391 8.42 7.01 -11.46
N ASP A 392 8.04 5.80 -11.88
CA ASP A 392 8.94 4.68 -12.10
C ASP A 392 9.58 4.73 -13.49
N ARG A 393 10.58 3.89 -13.75
CA ARG A 393 11.25 3.81 -15.05
C ARG A 393 10.32 3.49 -16.19
N PHE A 394 9.35 2.58 -15.94
CA PHE A 394 8.37 2.19 -16.94
C PHE A 394 7.47 3.36 -17.37
N SER A 395 7.06 4.23 -16.45
CA SER A 395 6.25 5.42 -16.77
C SER A 395 7.06 6.52 -17.42
N LEU A 396 8.35 6.67 -17.07
CA LEU A 396 9.26 7.66 -17.67
C LEU A 396 9.73 7.25 -19.07
N HIS A 397 9.94 5.97 -19.30
CA HIS A 397 10.50 5.40 -20.52
C HIS A 397 9.75 4.12 -20.90
N PRO A 398 8.48 4.21 -21.33
CA PRO A 398 7.72 3.03 -21.73
C PRO A 398 8.40 2.35 -22.92
N PRO A 399 8.36 1.00 -22.99
CA PRO A 399 8.90 0.27 -24.13
C PRO A 399 8.30 0.76 -25.47
N GLU A 400 9.13 0.94 -26.51
CA GLU A 400 8.69 1.45 -27.82
C GLU A 400 7.66 0.55 -28.50
N GLU A 401 7.71 -0.76 -28.25
CA GLU A 401 6.83 -1.77 -28.84
C GLU A 401 5.97 -2.43 -27.77
N TRP A 402 5.20 -1.66 -27.04
CA TRP A 402 4.23 -2.28 -26.14
C TRP A 402 3.07 -2.87 -26.93
N SER A 403 3.05 -4.21 -27.05
CA SER A 403 1.84 -4.94 -27.41
C SER A 403 1.47 -5.89 -26.27
N GLU A 404 0.20 -5.89 -25.86
CA GLU A 404 -0.32 -6.72 -24.79
C GLU A 404 -0.02 -8.23 -24.96
N GLY A 405 0.26 -8.69 -26.18
CA GLY A 405 0.56 -10.09 -26.49
C GLY A 405 2.01 -10.54 -26.26
N TYR A 406 2.95 -9.63 -25.98
CA TYR A 406 4.37 -9.99 -25.80
C TYR A 406 4.87 -9.99 -24.37
N ILE A 407 4.06 -9.52 -23.42
CA ILE A 407 4.49 -9.29 -22.04
C ILE A 407 4.08 -10.43 -21.12
N PHE A 408 3.07 -11.23 -21.51
CA PHE A 408 2.46 -12.23 -20.66
C PHE A 408 2.50 -13.63 -21.25
N GLU A 409 2.84 -14.58 -20.37
CA GLU A 409 2.52 -15.98 -20.49
C GLU A 409 1.65 -16.37 -19.29
N THR A 410 0.70 -17.27 -19.49
CA THR A 410 -0.24 -17.63 -18.44
C THR A 410 -0.21 -19.12 -18.10
N ALA A 411 -0.25 -19.39 -16.80
CA ALA A 411 -0.45 -20.73 -16.28
C ALA A 411 -1.90 -20.90 -15.83
N ARG A 412 -2.61 -21.91 -16.37
CA ARG A 412 -3.93 -22.29 -15.89
C ARG A 412 -3.83 -23.40 -14.85
N GLU A 413 -3.28 -24.55 -15.23
CA GLU A 413 -2.97 -25.66 -14.34
C GLU A 413 -1.46 -25.84 -14.19
N LYS A 414 -0.75 -25.79 -15.31
CA LYS A 414 0.69 -25.96 -15.41
C LYS A 414 1.25 -25.13 -16.55
N TYR A 415 2.42 -24.53 -16.33
CA TYR A 415 3.27 -23.95 -17.36
C TYR A 415 4.70 -24.50 -17.23
N VAL A 416 5.42 -24.70 -18.31
CA VAL A 416 6.76 -25.27 -18.29
C VAL A 416 7.73 -24.35 -19.02
N LEU A 417 8.76 -23.88 -18.30
CA LEU A 417 9.95 -23.29 -18.89
C LEU A 417 11.02 -24.39 -19.01
N ALA A 418 11.54 -24.62 -20.19
CA ALA A 418 12.57 -25.64 -20.39
C ALA A 418 13.52 -25.27 -21.55
N ASP A 419 14.78 -25.66 -21.38
CA ASP A 419 15.78 -25.71 -22.41
C ASP A 419 16.64 -26.98 -22.25
N ASP A 420 17.76 -27.08 -22.98
CA ASP A 420 18.65 -28.23 -22.92
C ASP A 420 19.35 -28.41 -21.56
N THR A 421 19.34 -27.37 -20.71
CA THR A 421 20.08 -27.34 -19.43
C THR A 421 19.17 -27.53 -18.21
N ARG A 422 17.89 -27.09 -18.30
CA ARG A 422 17.00 -27.02 -17.16
C ARG A 422 15.53 -27.08 -17.54
N THR A 423 14.75 -27.68 -16.65
CA THR A 423 13.29 -27.64 -16.68
C THR A 423 12.80 -26.99 -15.38
N VAL A 424 11.84 -26.10 -15.48
CA VAL A 424 11.11 -25.48 -14.38
C VAL A 424 9.62 -25.64 -14.65
N GLU A 425 8.91 -26.15 -13.67
CA GLU A 425 7.48 -26.41 -13.74
C GLU A 425 6.72 -25.45 -12.82
N ILE A 426 5.76 -24.73 -13.35
CA ILE A 426 4.96 -23.74 -12.64
C ILE A 426 3.54 -24.30 -12.53
N TYR A 427 3.06 -24.50 -11.31
CA TYR A 427 1.75 -25.11 -11.06
C TYR A 427 0.81 -24.11 -10.38
N SER A 428 -0.45 -24.13 -10.76
CA SER A 428 -1.52 -23.46 -10.02
C SER A 428 -1.88 -24.26 -8.76
N VAL A 429 -2.15 -23.57 -7.66
CA VAL A 429 -2.64 -24.15 -6.40
C VAL A 429 -4.08 -23.71 -6.17
N GLU A 430 -5.00 -24.65 -6.21
CA GLU A 430 -6.42 -24.40 -6.02
C GLU A 430 -6.87 -24.60 -4.56
N GLY A 431 -8.03 -24.04 -4.20
CA GLY A 431 -8.67 -24.25 -2.91
C GLY A 431 -7.99 -23.51 -1.75
N LEU A 432 -7.17 -22.51 -2.05
CA LEU A 432 -6.54 -21.64 -1.06
C LEU A 432 -7.53 -20.59 -0.56
N ALA A 433 -7.39 -20.20 0.70
CA ALA A 433 -8.11 -19.07 1.25
C ALA A 433 -7.35 -17.75 1.07
N HIS A 434 -6.03 -17.81 0.85
CA HIS A 434 -5.17 -16.63 0.79
C HIS A 434 -5.41 -15.79 -0.47
N ALA A 435 -5.29 -16.39 -1.65
CA ALA A 435 -5.57 -15.73 -2.90
C ALA A 435 -6.01 -16.73 -3.98
N ALA A 436 -6.90 -16.31 -4.86
CA ALA A 436 -7.23 -17.03 -6.07
C ALA A 436 -6.08 -16.93 -7.07
N GLY A 437 -5.85 -18.00 -7.84
CA GLY A 437 -4.85 -17.99 -8.90
C GLY A 437 -3.41 -17.88 -8.41
N MET A 438 -3.07 -18.58 -7.32
CA MET A 438 -1.70 -18.70 -6.84
C MET A 438 -0.89 -19.71 -7.61
N LEU A 439 0.39 -19.40 -7.81
CA LEU A 439 1.36 -20.27 -8.46
C LEU A 439 2.45 -20.70 -7.48
N ILE A 440 2.94 -21.93 -7.69
CA ILE A 440 4.19 -22.45 -7.12
C ILE A 440 5.15 -22.82 -8.24
N VAL A 441 6.45 -22.73 -7.98
CA VAL A 441 7.49 -23.06 -8.97
C VAL A 441 8.28 -24.24 -8.50
N TYR A 442 8.23 -25.36 -9.24
CA TYR A 442 8.98 -26.57 -8.94
C TYR A 442 10.19 -26.69 -9.87
N ILE A 443 11.34 -27.00 -9.29
CA ILE A 443 12.62 -27.16 -9.97
C ILE A 443 13.05 -28.63 -9.78
N PRO A 444 12.72 -29.52 -10.74
CA PRO A 444 12.85 -30.98 -10.57
C PRO A 444 14.27 -31.45 -10.28
N ARG A 445 15.27 -30.85 -10.94
CA ARG A 445 16.68 -31.23 -10.80
C ARG A 445 17.19 -31.05 -9.37
N GLU A 446 16.81 -29.95 -8.72
CA GLU A 446 17.21 -29.63 -7.34
C GLU A 446 16.17 -30.10 -6.32
N GLN A 447 15.03 -30.62 -6.76
CA GLN A 447 13.91 -31.05 -5.91
C GLN A 447 13.43 -29.90 -4.98
N ILE A 448 13.41 -28.67 -5.51
CA ILE A 448 13.03 -27.46 -4.80
C ILE A 448 11.64 -27.02 -5.28
N VAL A 449 10.78 -26.64 -4.32
CA VAL A 449 9.56 -25.87 -4.61
C VAL A 449 9.67 -24.47 -4.03
N VAL A 450 9.44 -23.44 -4.87
CA VAL A 450 9.33 -22.04 -4.46
C VAL A 450 7.86 -21.71 -4.26
N GLN A 451 7.53 -21.06 -3.15
CA GLN A 451 6.16 -20.67 -2.81
C GLN A 451 6.12 -19.32 -2.09
N ALA A 452 5.00 -18.61 -2.22
CA ALA A 452 4.69 -17.40 -1.47
C ALA A 452 3.46 -17.63 -0.57
N ASP A 453 3.50 -17.17 0.68
CA ASP A 453 2.39 -17.10 1.64
C ASP A 453 1.64 -18.41 2.01
N LEU A 454 2.08 -19.54 1.45
CA LEU A 454 1.48 -20.84 1.75
C LEU A 454 2.06 -21.49 3.00
N TYR A 455 3.35 -21.24 3.26
CA TYR A 455 4.06 -21.72 4.43
C TYR A 455 5.10 -20.70 4.90
N ASN A 456 5.01 -20.36 6.17
CA ASN A 456 6.03 -19.57 6.87
C ASN A 456 6.68 -20.45 7.94
N PRO A 457 8.00 -20.72 7.88
CA PRO A 457 8.70 -21.56 8.86
C PRO A 457 8.74 -20.97 10.27
N GLN A 458 8.41 -19.68 10.44
CA GLN A 458 8.32 -19.03 11.74
C GLN A 458 6.91 -19.05 12.34
N ALA A 459 5.91 -19.58 11.61
CA ALA A 459 4.56 -19.71 12.12
C ALA A 459 4.50 -20.73 13.28
N SER A 460 3.74 -20.43 14.32
CA SER A 460 3.59 -21.28 15.49
C SER A 460 2.68 -22.51 15.27
N ALA A 461 1.79 -22.43 14.26
CA ALA A 461 0.85 -23.51 13.92
C ALA A 461 0.48 -23.46 12.42
N PRO A 462 0.13 -24.61 11.81
CA PRO A 462 -0.32 -24.67 10.44
C PRO A 462 -1.71 -24.02 10.28
N ASN A 463 -1.86 -23.25 9.21
CA ASN A 463 -3.13 -22.68 8.77
C ASN A 463 -3.75 -23.48 7.61
N ALA A 464 -4.90 -23.02 7.11
CA ALA A 464 -5.60 -23.66 5.99
C ALA A 464 -4.72 -23.70 4.72
N SER A 465 -4.00 -22.61 4.40
CA SER A 465 -3.15 -22.52 3.21
C SER A 465 -1.99 -23.50 3.25
N SER A 466 -1.33 -23.68 4.40
CA SER A 466 -0.22 -24.62 4.52
C SER A 466 -0.69 -26.09 4.38
N ARG A 467 -1.88 -26.41 4.89
CA ARG A 467 -2.48 -27.76 4.70
C ARG A 467 -2.87 -28.03 3.25
N THR A 468 -3.53 -27.06 2.61
CA THR A 468 -3.90 -27.15 1.18
C THR A 468 -2.65 -27.26 0.31
N PHE A 469 -1.61 -26.50 0.58
CA PHE A 469 -0.33 -26.61 -0.12
C PHE A 469 0.28 -28.00 0.02
N TYR A 470 0.33 -28.57 1.22
CA TYR A 470 0.83 -29.92 1.44
C TYR A 470 0.04 -30.98 0.63
N GLN A 471 -1.28 -30.93 0.70
CA GLN A 471 -2.16 -31.82 -0.06
C GLN A 471 -1.93 -31.68 -1.57
N HIS A 472 -1.66 -30.47 -2.03
CA HIS A 472 -1.39 -30.20 -3.44
C HIS A 472 -0.06 -30.81 -3.91
N LEU A 473 1.01 -30.67 -3.12
CA LEU A 473 2.30 -31.32 -3.40
C LEU A 473 2.15 -32.86 -3.49
N GLN A 474 1.36 -33.45 -2.58
CA GLN A 474 1.07 -34.90 -2.61
C GLN A 474 0.28 -35.30 -3.86
N ARG A 475 -0.76 -34.52 -4.22
CA ARG A 475 -1.60 -34.78 -5.40
C ARG A 475 -0.78 -34.74 -6.70
N LEU A 476 0.13 -33.75 -6.79
CA LEU A 476 1.02 -33.64 -7.95
C LEU A 476 2.14 -34.68 -7.99
N GLY A 477 2.39 -35.39 -6.90
CA GLY A 477 3.45 -36.40 -6.80
C GLY A 477 4.85 -35.83 -6.97
N LEU A 478 5.07 -34.56 -6.55
CA LEU A 478 6.36 -33.89 -6.69
C LEU A 478 7.37 -34.44 -5.67
N ASP A 479 8.56 -34.73 -6.13
CA ASP A 479 9.68 -35.16 -5.29
C ASP A 479 10.41 -33.93 -4.74
N VAL A 480 9.93 -33.42 -3.62
CA VAL A 480 10.41 -32.17 -2.99
C VAL A 480 11.26 -32.48 -1.78
N THR A 481 12.48 -31.97 -1.76
CA THR A 481 13.39 -32.05 -0.60
C THR A 481 13.44 -30.73 0.17
N THR A 482 13.26 -29.60 -0.52
CA THR A 482 13.38 -28.25 0.06
C THR A 482 12.26 -27.34 -0.41
N ILE A 483 11.69 -26.61 0.53
CA ILE A 483 10.74 -25.53 0.27
C ILE A 483 11.49 -24.20 0.41
N VAL A 484 11.42 -23.37 -0.62
CA VAL A 484 11.96 -22.01 -0.62
C VAL A 484 10.79 -21.04 -0.53
N GLY A 485 10.70 -20.33 0.58
CA GLY A 485 9.68 -19.32 0.82
C GLY A 485 10.10 -17.97 0.26
N ILE A 486 9.14 -17.27 -0.35
CA ILE A 486 9.33 -15.83 -0.60
C ILE A 486 9.39 -15.08 0.74
N HIS A 487 8.74 -15.60 1.76
CA HIS A 487 8.94 -15.20 3.15
C HIS A 487 9.72 -16.26 3.93
N GLY A 488 10.81 -15.83 4.59
CA GLY A 488 11.62 -16.68 5.44
C GLY A 488 12.76 -17.41 4.72
N ASN A 489 13.37 -18.36 5.41
CA ASN A 489 14.52 -19.11 4.93
C ASN A 489 14.12 -20.40 4.24
N PRO A 490 14.97 -20.98 3.38
CA PRO A 490 14.78 -22.31 2.84
C PRO A 490 14.57 -23.33 3.97
N THR A 491 13.62 -24.24 3.79
CA THR A 491 13.20 -25.20 4.83
C THR A 491 13.16 -26.61 4.26
N PRO A 492 13.76 -27.62 4.92
CA PRO A 492 13.64 -29.01 4.54
C PRO A 492 12.18 -29.48 4.50
N MET A 493 11.78 -30.24 3.49
CA MET A 493 10.42 -30.79 3.35
C MET A 493 10.00 -31.60 4.59
N ALA A 494 10.92 -32.31 5.22
CA ALA A 494 10.66 -33.06 6.44
C ALA A 494 10.16 -32.19 7.60
N GLN A 495 10.71 -30.95 7.73
CA GLN A 495 10.25 -29.98 8.73
C GLN A 495 8.84 -29.47 8.42
N PHE A 496 8.53 -29.22 7.16
CA PHE A 496 7.18 -28.82 6.73
C PHE A 496 6.16 -29.93 6.98
N VAL A 497 6.49 -31.18 6.64
CA VAL A 497 5.64 -32.36 6.94
C VAL A 497 5.36 -32.47 8.43
N GLN A 498 6.38 -32.31 9.27
CA GLN A 498 6.21 -32.30 10.72
C GLN A 498 5.30 -31.15 11.16
N PHE A 499 5.49 -29.95 10.63
CA PHE A 499 4.69 -28.78 10.94
C PHE A 499 3.20 -29.00 10.62
N VAL A 500 2.88 -29.50 9.42
CA VAL A 500 1.49 -29.74 8.99
C VAL A 500 0.88 -30.92 9.73
N GLY A 501 1.66 -31.96 10.06
CA GLY A 501 1.20 -33.16 10.76
C GLY A 501 0.97 -32.99 12.27
N THR A 502 1.43 -31.89 12.88
CA THR A 502 1.24 -31.60 14.30
C THR A 502 -0.11 -30.94 14.64
N ALA A 503 -0.95 -30.70 13.64
CA ALA A 503 -2.28 -30.14 13.86
C ALA A 503 -3.30 -31.23 14.20
N PRO A 504 -4.21 -30.99 15.17
CA PRO A 504 -5.28 -31.91 15.53
C PRO A 504 -6.30 -32.07 14.39
#